data_2b4f3e9e0f57e403656c3aa10aadb7ac
#
_entry.id   2b4f3e9e0f57e403656c3aa10aadb7ac
#
_cell.length_a   1.000
_cell.length_b   1.000
_cell.length_c   1.000
_cell.angle_alpha   90.00
_cell.angle_beta   90.00
_cell.angle_gamma   90.00
#
_symmetry.space_group_name_H-M   'P 1'
#
loop_
_entity.id
_entity.type
_entity.pdbx_description
1 polymer ?
#
loop_
_entity_poly.entity_id
_entity_poly.type
_entity_poly.pdbx_seq_one_letter_code
_entity_poly.pdbx_strand_id
1 'polypeptide(L)'
;MIISILFPSIIFLIILRFSALELSSTIIVLTFILECLFFKKLIDGNNMEIINLDILKYQNIISKQKNKETFANLASLLQSFEIGKNAGKDLIYFIEDDYLHFETMLEEMVSSYERIASQINKDIFMCPSDYPYLYMDNTKTNVLIGNKRHWRTIDKTLCTFLTTKNLLDRYWDNFYKNCLERHDPFEKYLNEIYSKEICISPLKSLSLHLTNINSSYGLSPFIDYKKLWEENKIYD
;
A
#
# COMPACT_ATOMS: atom_id res chain seq x y z
N MET A 1 8.37 13.66 -5.36
CA MET A 1 8.55 13.05 -6.69
C MET A 1 7.39 12.09 -6.90
N ILE A 2 6.58 12.31 -7.89
CA ILE A 2 5.40 11.49 -8.19
C ILE A 2 5.79 10.55 -9.31
N ILE A 3 5.58 9.25 -9.12
CA ILE A 3 5.84 8.25 -10.16
C ILE A 3 4.51 7.56 -10.45
N SER A 4 3.99 7.80 -11.65
CA SER A 4 2.83 7.10 -12.20
C SER A 4 3.24 6.45 -13.51
N ILE A 5 3.00 5.16 -13.66
CA ILE A 5 3.25 4.45 -14.90
C ILE A 5 2.15 3.42 -15.16
N LEU A 6 1.55 3.53 -16.33
CA LEU A 6 0.55 2.62 -16.89
C LEU A 6 1.18 1.76 -17.98
N PHE A 7 1.38 0.43 -17.76
CA PHE A 7 1.48 -0.55 -18.86
C PHE A 7 1.32 -2.00 -18.37
N PRO A 8 0.71 -2.92 -19.15
CA PRO A 8 0.50 -4.30 -18.76
C PRO A 8 1.69 -5.19 -19.14
N SER A 9 2.24 -5.96 -18.21
CA SER A 9 2.88 -7.28 -18.39
C SER A 9 4.16 -7.62 -17.64
N ILE A 10 4.83 -6.74 -16.88
CA ILE A 10 6.00 -7.14 -16.07
C ILE A 10 5.86 -6.57 -14.66
N ILE A 11 5.84 -7.47 -13.67
CA ILE A 11 5.71 -7.09 -12.26
C ILE A 11 7.10 -7.02 -11.64
N PHE A 12 7.47 -5.83 -11.15
CA PHE A 12 8.67 -5.62 -10.35
C PHE A 12 8.27 -5.24 -8.93
N LEU A 13 9.02 -5.73 -7.98
CA LEU A 13 8.93 -5.34 -6.59
C LEU A 13 10.10 -4.41 -6.26
N ILE A 14 9.81 -3.22 -5.77
CA ILE A 14 10.84 -2.28 -5.34
C ILE A 14 10.83 -2.17 -3.83
N ILE A 15 11.95 -2.48 -3.20
CA ILE A 15 12.17 -2.26 -1.77
C ILE A 15 12.97 -0.96 -1.62
N LEU A 16 12.36 0.04 -1.01
CA LEU A 16 13.03 1.30 -0.67
C LEU A 16 13.48 1.24 0.79
N ARG A 17 14.78 1.38 1.01
CA ARG A 17 15.36 1.57 2.34
C ARG A 17 15.72 3.04 2.50
N PHE A 18 15.02 3.75 3.37
CA PHE A 18 15.33 5.15 3.66
C PHE A 18 16.33 5.28 4.78
N SER A 19 17.50 5.86 4.45
CA SER A 19 18.54 6.19 5.45
C SER A 19 18.55 7.65 5.86
N ALA A 20 17.75 8.51 5.23
CA ALA A 20 17.82 9.96 5.36
C ALA A 20 16.92 10.59 6.45
N LEU A 21 15.98 9.83 6.95
CA LEU A 21 15.21 10.20 8.15
C LEU A 21 15.63 9.15 9.17
N GLU A 22 16.10 9.36 10.30
CA GLU A 22 16.51 8.39 11.34
C GLU A 22 15.64 7.09 11.45
N LEU A 23 14.89 6.79 10.40
CA LEU A 23 14.02 5.65 10.11
C LEU A 23 14.82 4.51 9.48
N SER A 24 15.89 4.08 10.18
CA SER A 24 16.81 3.03 9.68
C SER A 24 16.13 1.66 9.47
N SER A 25 14.85 1.53 9.79
CA SER A 25 14.11 0.28 9.88
C SER A 25 12.84 0.18 9.03
N THR A 26 12.45 1.25 8.29
CA THR A 26 11.28 1.20 7.41
C THR A 26 11.61 0.58 6.05
N ILE A 27 10.88 -0.45 5.67
CA ILE A 27 10.95 -1.07 4.35
C ILE A 27 9.67 -0.74 3.61
N ILE A 28 9.82 -0.19 2.41
CA ILE A 28 8.71 0.02 1.48
C ILE A 28 8.77 -1.07 0.43
N VAL A 29 7.69 -1.82 0.32
CA VAL A 29 7.52 -2.86 -0.68
C VAL A 29 6.58 -2.32 -1.74
N LEU A 30 7.12 -2.06 -2.92
CA LEU A 30 6.39 -1.56 -4.08
C LEU A 30 6.21 -2.69 -5.08
N THR A 31 4.99 -2.90 -5.50
CA THR A 31 4.67 -3.83 -6.59
C THR A 31 4.44 -3.01 -7.85
N PHE A 32 5.28 -3.24 -8.87
CA PHE A 32 5.15 -2.52 -10.15
C PHE A 32 5.04 -3.47 -11.33
N ILE A 33 4.31 -3.00 -12.35
CA ILE A 33 4.33 -3.56 -13.70
C ILE A 33 5.07 -2.56 -14.57
N LEU A 34 6.33 -2.84 -14.96
CA LEU A 34 7.12 -1.87 -15.73
C LEU A 34 8.16 -2.44 -16.69
N GLU A 35 8.17 -1.85 -17.91
CA GLU A 35 9.35 -1.69 -18.77
C GLU A 35 9.76 -0.23 -18.71
N CYS A 36 10.84 0.15 -18.03
CA CYS A 36 11.37 1.49 -18.22
C CYS A 36 12.81 1.72 -17.76
N LEU A 37 13.62 2.32 -18.66
CA LEU A 37 14.95 2.89 -18.44
C LEU A 37 14.98 4.00 -17.35
N PHE A 38 13.83 4.61 -17.05
CA PHE A 38 13.68 5.67 -16.07
C PHE A 38 13.98 5.19 -14.63
N PHE A 39 13.57 3.98 -14.28
CA PHE A 39 13.83 3.41 -12.94
C PHE A 39 15.29 3.15 -12.67
N LYS A 40 16.09 2.83 -13.68
CA LYS A 40 17.52 2.62 -13.52
C LYS A 40 18.23 3.85 -12.95
N LYS A 41 17.81 5.06 -13.36
CA LYS A 41 18.33 6.34 -12.82
C LYS A 41 17.89 6.64 -11.40
N LEU A 42 16.70 6.17 -10.99
CA LEU A 42 16.22 6.30 -9.61
C LEU A 42 16.89 5.31 -8.66
N ILE A 43 17.28 4.14 -9.19
CA ILE A 43 17.95 3.08 -8.44
C ILE A 43 19.38 3.48 -8.07
N ASP A 44 20.11 4.13 -8.98
CA ASP A 44 21.55 4.40 -8.85
C ASP A 44 21.95 5.33 -7.68
N GLY A 45 21.01 5.87 -6.91
CA GLY A 45 21.28 6.74 -5.75
C GLY A 45 20.59 6.34 -4.45
N ASN A 46 19.79 5.29 -4.45
CA ASN A 46 18.98 4.87 -3.31
C ASN A 46 19.17 3.38 -3.00
N ASN A 47 18.95 2.99 -1.75
CA ASN A 47 18.92 1.59 -1.34
C ASN A 47 17.65 0.90 -1.89
N MET A 48 17.64 0.64 -3.21
CA MET A 48 16.53 0.01 -3.92
C MET A 48 16.94 -1.34 -4.44
N GLU A 49 16.07 -2.32 -4.31
CA GLU A 49 16.22 -3.64 -4.88
C GLU A 49 15.03 -3.97 -5.77
N ILE A 50 15.28 -4.41 -7.00
CA ILE A 50 14.26 -4.89 -7.92
C ILE A 50 14.22 -6.41 -7.82
N ILE A 51 13.07 -6.95 -7.44
CA ILE A 51 12.85 -8.38 -7.31
C ILE A 51 11.81 -8.81 -8.35
N ASN A 52 12.21 -9.70 -9.24
CA ASN A 52 11.30 -10.28 -10.22
C ASN A 52 10.31 -11.24 -9.55
N LEU A 53 9.08 -11.29 -10.09
CA LEU A 53 8.10 -12.26 -9.65
C LEU A 53 8.54 -13.69 -9.99
N ASP A 54 8.64 -14.53 -8.97
CA ASP A 54 8.92 -15.97 -9.13
C ASP A 54 7.65 -16.74 -9.52
N ILE A 55 7.31 -16.67 -10.81
CA ILE A 55 6.10 -17.29 -11.37
C ILE A 55 6.07 -18.81 -11.08
N LEU A 56 7.20 -19.50 -11.21
CA LEU A 56 7.27 -20.96 -11.02
C LEU A 56 6.94 -21.37 -9.59
N LYS A 57 7.46 -20.62 -8.61
CA LYS A 57 7.16 -20.82 -7.20
C LYS A 57 5.64 -20.70 -6.94
N TYR A 58 5.02 -19.61 -7.42
CA TYR A 58 3.63 -19.30 -7.08
C TYR A 58 2.61 -20.09 -7.89
N GLN A 59 2.95 -20.62 -9.08
CA GLN A 59 2.05 -21.49 -9.85
C GLN A 59 1.58 -22.72 -9.07
N ASN A 60 2.45 -23.30 -8.25
CA ASN A 60 2.09 -24.45 -7.42
C ASN A 60 1.24 -24.04 -6.20
N ILE A 61 1.43 -22.84 -5.68
CA ILE A 61 0.74 -22.32 -4.47
C ILE A 61 -0.67 -21.83 -4.84
N ILE A 62 -0.79 -21.05 -5.93
CA ILE A 62 -2.04 -20.45 -6.42
C ILE A 62 -2.63 -21.28 -7.56
N SER A 63 -2.57 -22.59 -7.45
CA SER A 63 -2.89 -23.55 -8.52
C SER A 63 -4.34 -23.52 -9.01
N LYS A 64 -5.29 -23.03 -8.21
CA LYS A 64 -6.71 -22.93 -8.56
C LYS A 64 -7.02 -21.77 -9.50
N GLN A 65 -6.15 -20.77 -9.62
CA GLN A 65 -6.42 -19.58 -10.41
C GLN A 65 -5.97 -19.76 -11.86
N LYS A 66 -6.96 -19.85 -12.77
CA LYS A 66 -6.72 -20.05 -14.21
C LYS A 66 -6.54 -18.74 -14.99
N ASN A 67 -7.09 -17.63 -14.50
CA ASN A 67 -6.95 -16.32 -15.15
C ASN A 67 -5.54 -15.78 -14.87
N LYS A 68 -4.79 -15.47 -15.95
CA LYS A 68 -3.38 -15.05 -15.85
C LYS A 68 -3.18 -13.72 -15.12
N GLU A 69 -4.07 -12.76 -15.36
CA GLU A 69 -3.99 -11.43 -14.69
C GLU A 69 -4.26 -11.56 -13.20
N THR A 70 -5.35 -12.25 -12.84
CA THR A 70 -5.66 -12.50 -11.43
C THR A 70 -4.57 -13.32 -10.74
N PHE A 71 -3.99 -14.32 -11.44
CA PHE A 71 -2.84 -15.07 -10.92
C PHE A 71 -1.65 -14.14 -10.66
N ALA A 72 -1.30 -13.28 -11.62
CA ALA A 72 -0.17 -12.36 -11.50
C ALA A 72 -0.36 -11.41 -10.30
N ASN A 73 -1.55 -10.84 -10.13
CA ASN A 73 -1.87 -9.97 -9.00
C ASN A 73 -1.73 -10.68 -7.65
N LEU A 74 -2.31 -11.89 -7.51
CA LEU A 74 -2.23 -12.66 -6.27
C LEU A 74 -0.80 -13.11 -5.96
N ALA A 75 -0.05 -13.53 -6.97
CA ALA A 75 1.35 -13.98 -6.81
C ALA A 75 2.27 -12.81 -6.42
N SER A 76 2.08 -11.64 -7.04
CA SER A 76 2.78 -10.42 -6.70
C SER A 76 2.50 -9.96 -5.27
N LEU A 77 1.24 -9.95 -4.88
CA LEU A 77 0.82 -9.59 -3.53
C LEU A 77 1.41 -10.56 -2.49
N LEU A 78 1.38 -11.88 -2.76
CA LEU A 78 1.96 -12.88 -1.88
C LEU A 78 3.47 -12.71 -1.76
N GLN A 79 4.17 -12.51 -2.88
CA GLN A 79 5.61 -12.25 -2.86
C GLN A 79 5.95 -10.99 -2.05
N SER A 80 5.15 -9.92 -2.20
CA SER A 80 5.30 -8.68 -1.44
C SER A 80 5.18 -8.92 0.06
N PHE A 81 4.16 -9.66 0.49
CA PHE A 81 3.96 -10.02 1.89
C PHE A 81 5.10 -10.90 2.43
N GLU A 82 5.56 -11.90 1.66
CA GLU A 82 6.70 -12.73 2.05
C GLU A 82 7.99 -11.90 2.22
N ILE A 83 8.24 -10.93 1.35
CA ILE A 83 9.40 -10.05 1.46
C ILE A 83 9.26 -9.15 2.69
N GLY A 84 8.11 -8.52 2.88
CA GLY A 84 7.83 -7.75 4.09
C GLY A 84 8.04 -8.58 5.36
N LYS A 85 7.58 -9.83 5.37
CA LYS A 85 7.78 -10.74 6.49
C LYS A 85 9.24 -11.08 6.74
N ASN A 86 10.01 -11.35 5.68
CA ASN A 86 11.39 -11.85 5.82
C ASN A 86 12.42 -10.73 5.99
N ALA A 87 12.21 -9.58 5.34
CA ALA A 87 13.15 -8.46 5.31
C ALA A 87 12.70 -7.26 6.14
N GLY A 88 11.41 -7.15 6.49
CA GLY A 88 10.86 -6.09 7.34
C GLY A 88 11.41 -6.15 8.77
N LYS A 89 11.60 -4.97 9.37
CA LYS A 89 12.05 -4.87 10.77
C LYS A 89 10.94 -4.30 11.65
N ASP A 90 10.64 -3.01 11.52
CA ASP A 90 9.67 -2.32 12.37
C ASP A 90 8.40 -1.98 11.57
N LEU A 91 8.49 -1.02 10.65
CA LEU A 91 7.41 -0.60 9.77
C LEU A 91 7.59 -1.14 8.36
N ILE A 92 6.49 -1.56 7.75
CA ILE A 92 6.42 -2.09 6.39
C ILE A 92 5.29 -1.36 5.67
N TYR A 93 5.58 -0.82 4.50
CA TYR A 93 4.58 -0.16 3.68
C TYR A 93 4.39 -0.93 2.37
N PHE A 94 3.21 -1.51 2.18
CA PHE A 94 2.79 -2.17 0.96
C PHE A 94 2.07 -1.17 0.06
N ILE A 95 2.46 -1.13 -1.22
CA ILE A 95 1.93 -0.19 -2.21
C ILE A 95 1.62 -0.93 -3.50
N GLU A 96 0.42 -0.71 -4.04
CA GLU A 96 0.07 -1.10 -5.40
C GLU A 96 0.56 -0.04 -6.40
N ASP A 97 0.78 -0.43 -7.66
CA ASP A 97 1.38 0.39 -8.71
C ASP A 97 0.45 1.48 -9.27
N ASP A 98 -0.82 1.41 -8.98
CA ASP A 98 -1.85 2.36 -9.42
C ASP A 98 -2.14 3.48 -8.40
N TYR A 99 -1.23 3.72 -7.46
CA TYR A 99 -1.33 4.82 -6.50
C TYR A 99 -0.41 5.98 -6.84
N LEU A 100 -0.97 7.18 -6.81
CA LEU A 100 -0.24 8.44 -6.84
C LEU A 100 -0.05 8.94 -5.41
N HIS A 101 1.18 8.99 -4.91
CA HIS A 101 1.50 9.47 -3.56
C HIS A 101 1.90 10.93 -3.55
N PHE A 102 1.44 11.69 -2.53
CA PHE A 102 1.85 13.07 -2.34
C PHE A 102 3.22 13.15 -1.66
N GLU A 103 3.98 14.21 -1.95
CA GLU A 103 5.36 14.39 -1.50
C GLU A 103 5.56 14.17 0.02
N THR A 104 4.62 14.64 0.84
CA THR A 104 4.71 14.54 2.30
C THR A 104 4.08 13.27 2.88
N MET A 105 3.64 12.33 2.04
CA MET A 105 2.86 11.16 2.49
C MET A 105 3.62 10.33 3.51
N LEU A 106 4.85 9.94 3.21
CA LEU A 106 5.61 9.04 4.08
C LEU A 106 5.94 9.69 5.43
N GLU A 107 6.36 10.97 5.43
CA GLU A 107 6.61 11.72 6.66
C GLU A 107 5.37 11.78 7.55
N GLU A 108 4.22 12.11 6.96
CA GLU A 108 2.96 12.20 7.71
C GLU A 108 2.51 10.84 8.24
N MET A 109 2.62 9.77 7.44
CA MET A 109 2.23 8.42 7.89
C MET A 109 3.08 7.95 9.05
N VAL A 110 4.41 8.05 8.94
CA VAL A 110 5.33 7.58 9.99
C VAL A 110 5.17 8.40 11.27
N SER A 111 5.19 9.74 11.17
CA SER A 111 5.02 10.60 12.35
C SER A 111 3.65 10.44 13.02
N SER A 112 2.60 10.22 12.23
CA SER A 112 1.26 9.94 12.78
C SER A 112 1.18 8.54 13.39
N TYR A 113 1.86 7.53 12.80
CA TYR A 113 1.98 6.21 13.40
C TYR A 113 2.60 6.29 14.79
N GLU A 114 3.79 6.88 14.90
CA GLU A 114 4.51 7.03 16.17
C GLU A 114 3.64 7.70 17.24
N ARG A 115 2.98 8.80 16.87
CA ARG A 115 2.10 9.53 17.76
C ARG A 115 0.90 8.70 18.21
N ILE A 116 0.14 8.14 17.27
CA ILE A 116 -1.11 7.45 17.57
C ILE A 116 -0.83 6.13 18.27
N ALA A 117 0.09 5.30 17.75
CA ALA A 117 0.42 4.01 18.33
C ALA A 117 0.93 4.13 19.77
N SER A 118 1.77 5.15 20.07
CA SER A 118 2.22 5.41 21.43
C SER A 118 1.10 5.85 22.37
N GLN A 119 0.15 6.67 21.91
CA GLN A 119 -0.98 7.13 22.72
C GLN A 119 -1.95 6.00 23.09
N ILE A 120 -2.21 5.08 22.14
CA ILE A 120 -3.14 3.97 22.36
C ILE A 120 -2.43 2.70 22.85
N ASN A 121 -1.08 2.71 22.88
CA ASN A 121 -0.23 1.57 23.25
C ASN A 121 -0.54 0.31 22.44
N LYS A 122 -0.69 0.45 21.13
CA LYS A 122 -0.99 -0.63 20.17
C LYS A 122 -0.38 -0.36 18.82
N ASP A 123 0.02 -1.42 18.14
CA ASP A 123 0.30 -1.39 16.71
C ASP A 123 -1.00 -1.15 15.92
N ILE A 124 -0.88 -0.48 14.77
CA ILE A 124 -2.02 -0.12 13.93
C ILE A 124 -1.70 -0.35 12.44
N PHE A 125 -2.75 -0.46 11.64
CA PHE A 125 -2.69 -0.37 10.19
C PHE A 125 -3.04 1.05 9.74
N MET A 126 -2.41 1.53 8.67
CA MET A 126 -2.67 2.86 8.13
C MET A 126 -2.80 2.80 6.61
N CYS A 127 -3.96 3.16 6.09
CA CYS A 127 -4.18 3.39 4.66
C CYS A 127 -3.82 4.85 4.32
N PRO A 128 -3.15 5.14 3.20
CA PRO A 128 -2.80 6.52 2.82
C PRO A 128 -3.95 7.29 2.17
N SER A 129 -5.00 6.59 1.73
CA SER A 129 -6.10 7.17 0.95
C SER A 129 -7.36 7.40 1.77
N ASP A 130 -7.99 8.53 1.50
CA ASP A 130 -9.31 8.89 2.01
C ASP A 130 -10.34 8.64 0.89
N TYR A 131 -10.96 7.47 0.91
CA TYR A 131 -11.86 7.05 -0.17
C TYR A 131 -13.27 7.61 -0.06
N PRO A 132 -13.96 7.87 -1.21
CA PRO A 132 -15.34 8.31 -1.22
C PRO A 132 -16.31 7.36 -0.50
N TYR A 133 -16.12 6.05 -0.57
CA TYR A 133 -17.02 5.09 0.08
C TYR A 133 -17.12 5.30 1.60
N LEU A 134 -16.08 5.84 2.23
CA LEU A 134 -16.06 6.13 3.66
C LEU A 134 -17.06 7.25 4.07
N TYR A 135 -17.65 7.94 3.09
CA TYR A 135 -18.67 8.98 3.29
C TYR A 135 -20.07 8.57 2.84
N MET A 136 -20.22 7.33 2.31
CA MET A 136 -21.50 6.87 1.75
C MET A 136 -22.35 6.10 2.76
N ASP A 137 -21.73 5.56 3.80
CA ASP A 137 -22.38 4.78 4.83
C ASP A 137 -22.32 5.48 6.19
N ASN A 138 -23.36 5.27 7.02
CA ASN A 138 -23.39 5.77 8.40
C ASN A 138 -22.66 4.84 9.37
N THR A 139 -21.39 4.54 9.05
CA THR A 139 -20.55 3.68 9.88
C THR A 139 -19.93 4.47 11.02
N LYS A 140 -19.96 3.92 12.23
CA LYS A 140 -19.29 4.52 13.38
C LYS A 140 -17.78 4.55 13.12
N THR A 141 -17.19 5.73 13.26
CA THR A 141 -15.76 5.91 13.14
C THR A 141 -15.23 6.76 14.29
N ASN A 142 -14.03 6.46 14.77
CA ASN A 142 -13.32 7.30 15.73
C ASN A 142 -12.35 8.19 14.95
N VAL A 143 -12.23 9.45 15.39
CA VAL A 143 -11.27 10.40 14.84
C VAL A 143 -10.09 10.52 15.80
N LEU A 144 -8.88 10.36 15.26
CA LEU A 144 -7.63 10.45 15.99
C LEU A 144 -6.81 11.64 15.48
N ILE A 145 -5.95 12.20 16.33
CA ILE A 145 -5.05 13.29 15.98
C ILE A 145 -3.71 12.71 15.56
N GLY A 146 -3.40 12.83 14.25
CA GLY A 146 -2.07 12.50 13.72
C GLY A 146 -1.09 13.65 13.86
N ASN A 147 -0.08 13.71 12.99
CA ASN A 147 0.93 14.77 13.01
C ASN A 147 0.37 16.10 12.45
N LYS A 148 0.10 16.17 11.16
CA LYS A 148 -0.38 17.38 10.48
C LYS A 148 -1.87 17.28 10.09
N ARG A 149 -2.54 16.16 10.35
CA ARG A 149 -3.94 15.92 9.98
C ARG A 149 -4.67 15.01 10.95
N HIS A 150 -5.98 14.96 10.84
CA HIS A 150 -6.79 13.98 11.54
C HIS A 150 -6.80 12.66 10.76
N TRP A 151 -7.03 11.59 11.49
CA TRP A 151 -7.18 10.24 11.00
C TRP A 151 -8.48 9.65 11.50
N ARG A 152 -9.08 8.73 10.76
CA ARG A 152 -10.29 8.05 11.19
C ARG A 152 -10.12 6.53 11.09
N THR A 153 -10.85 5.80 11.93
CA THR A 153 -10.88 4.33 11.83
C THR A 153 -11.63 3.89 10.59
N ILE A 154 -11.10 2.85 9.92
CA ILE A 154 -11.61 2.23 8.69
C ILE A 154 -11.51 0.72 8.77
N ASP A 155 -12.13 0.02 7.83
CA ASP A 155 -12.18 -1.44 7.73
C ASP A 155 -11.62 -2.02 6.42
N LYS A 156 -11.05 -1.18 5.53
CA LYS A 156 -10.50 -1.57 4.22
C LYS A 156 -9.32 -0.68 3.85
N THR A 157 -8.35 -1.25 3.14
CA THR A 157 -7.15 -0.53 2.71
C THR A 157 -6.89 -0.62 1.21
N LEU A 158 -7.59 -1.48 0.49
CA LEU A 158 -7.38 -1.82 -0.92
C LEU A 158 -5.91 -2.22 -1.19
N CYS A 159 -5.36 -3.07 -0.34
CA CYS A 159 -3.99 -3.62 -0.40
C CYS A 159 -2.84 -2.60 -0.35
N THR A 160 -3.14 -1.30 -0.17
CA THR A 160 -2.13 -0.25 0.03
C THR A 160 -2.19 0.26 1.46
N PHE A 161 -1.21 -0.15 2.28
CA PHE A 161 -1.22 0.14 3.72
C PHE A 161 0.17 0.04 4.36
N LEU A 162 0.36 0.82 5.43
CA LEU A 162 1.47 0.69 6.37
C LEU A 162 1.03 -0.24 7.52
N THR A 163 1.94 -1.11 7.94
CA THR A 163 1.77 -1.98 9.11
C THR A 163 3.08 -2.21 9.83
N THR A 164 3.06 -2.91 10.96
CA THR A 164 4.27 -3.34 11.65
C THR A 164 4.65 -4.77 11.29
N LYS A 165 5.95 -5.08 11.46
CA LYS A 165 6.44 -6.46 11.38
C LYS A 165 5.69 -7.38 12.34
N ASN A 166 5.40 -6.89 13.55
CA ASN A 166 4.68 -7.63 14.59
C ASN A 166 3.25 -7.99 14.16
N LEU A 167 2.50 -7.06 13.57
CA LEU A 167 1.16 -7.34 13.03
C LEU A 167 1.21 -8.28 11.83
N LEU A 168 2.17 -8.10 10.92
CA LEU A 168 2.36 -8.97 9.77
C LEU A 168 2.66 -10.42 10.21
N ASP A 169 3.52 -10.61 11.20
CA ASP A 169 3.84 -11.93 11.73
C ASP A 169 2.65 -12.56 12.46
N ARG A 170 1.95 -11.79 13.30
CA ARG A 170 0.79 -12.24 14.07
C ARG A 170 -0.33 -12.75 13.18
N TYR A 171 -0.58 -12.07 12.07
CA TYR A 171 -1.68 -12.37 11.16
C TYR A 171 -1.24 -13.03 9.86
N TRP A 172 -0.04 -13.61 9.83
CA TRP A 172 0.53 -14.20 8.62
C TRP A 172 -0.43 -15.13 7.87
N ASP A 173 -1.16 -15.96 8.58
CA ASP A 173 -2.11 -16.89 7.97
C ASP A 173 -3.23 -16.17 7.20
N ASN A 174 -3.68 -15.01 7.68
CA ASN A 174 -4.69 -14.20 6.99
C ASN A 174 -4.08 -13.58 5.71
N PHE A 175 -2.89 -13.01 5.79
CA PHE A 175 -2.18 -12.46 4.63
C PHE A 175 -1.95 -13.53 3.57
N TYR A 176 -1.46 -14.69 3.97
CA TYR A 176 -1.23 -15.82 3.08
C TYR A 176 -2.51 -16.31 2.41
N LYS A 177 -3.59 -16.56 3.20
CA LYS A 177 -4.87 -17.02 2.68
C LYS A 177 -5.52 -16.03 1.72
N ASN A 178 -5.33 -14.73 1.94
CA ASN A 178 -5.87 -13.69 1.05
C ASN A 178 -5.32 -13.80 -0.37
N CYS A 179 -4.12 -14.37 -0.55
CA CYS A 179 -3.43 -14.48 -1.83
C CYS A 179 -3.60 -15.83 -2.54
N LEU A 180 -4.27 -16.83 -1.94
CA LEU A 180 -4.37 -18.17 -2.53
C LEU A 180 -5.38 -18.26 -3.67
N GLU A 181 -6.42 -17.44 -3.63
CA GLU A 181 -7.47 -17.36 -4.64
C GLU A 181 -8.12 -15.97 -4.61
N ARG A 182 -8.82 -15.61 -5.68
CA ARG A 182 -9.58 -14.37 -5.69
C ARG A 182 -10.81 -14.50 -4.79
N HIS A 183 -10.96 -13.58 -3.88
CA HIS A 183 -12.11 -13.47 -2.98
C HIS A 183 -13.05 -12.33 -3.42
N ASP A 184 -14.27 -12.33 -2.90
CA ASP A 184 -15.22 -11.23 -2.97
C ASP A 184 -15.78 -11.00 -1.54
N PRO A 185 -15.42 -9.89 -0.88
CA PRO A 185 -14.48 -8.84 -1.31
C PRO A 185 -13.05 -9.35 -1.47
N PHE A 186 -12.24 -8.67 -2.29
CA PHE A 186 -10.85 -9.08 -2.60
C PHE A 186 -10.00 -9.21 -1.33
N GLU A 187 -10.12 -8.27 -0.39
CA GLU A 187 -9.43 -8.26 0.90
C GLU A 187 -10.15 -9.05 2.01
N LYS A 188 -10.86 -10.13 1.69
CA LYS A 188 -11.67 -10.89 2.66
C LYS A 188 -10.93 -11.20 3.97
N TYR A 189 -9.74 -11.75 3.89
CA TYR A 189 -8.97 -12.14 5.07
C TYR A 189 -8.23 -10.95 5.71
N LEU A 190 -7.93 -9.90 4.96
CA LEU A 190 -7.39 -8.65 5.53
C LEU A 190 -8.49 -7.92 6.33
N ASN A 191 -9.73 -7.89 5.82
CA ASN A 191 -10.86 -7.31 6.53
C ASN A 191 -11.15 -8.02 7.87
N GLU A 192 -10.88 -9.33 7.97
CA GLU A 192 -10.93 -10.05 9.25
C GLU A 192 -9.88 -9.53 10.25
N ILE A 193 -8.71 -9.08 9.78
CA ILE A 193 -7.69 -8.45 10.64
C ILE A 193 -8.21 -7.08 11.09
N TYR A 194 -8.68 -6.24 10.17
CA TYR A 194 -9.17 -4.89 10.45
C TYR A 194 -10.41 -4.87 11.36
N SER A 195 -11.14 -5.98 11.45
CA SER A 195 -12.22 -6.14 12.44
C SER A 195 -11.72 -6.35 13.88
N LYS A 196 -10.45 -6.70 14.06
CA LYS A 196 -9.83 -7.00 15.36
C LYS A 196 -8.80 -5.97 15.78
N GLU A 197 -8.11 -5.39 14.79
CA GLU A 197 -7.04 -4.42 14.97
C GLU A 197 -7.46 -3.05 14.44
N ILE A 198 -6.82 -2.02 14.94
CA ILE A 198 -7.11 -0.65 14.51
C ILE A 198 -6.49 -0.43 13.13
N CYS A 199 -7.34 -0.06 12.18
CA CYS A 199 -6.93 0.44 10.87
C CYS A 199 -7.43 1.86 10.69
N ILE A 200 -6.61 2.76 10.18
CA ILE A 200 -6.92 4.18 10.04
C ILE A 200 -6.60 4.74 8.65
N SER A 201 -7.30 5.80 8.28
CA SER A 201 -7.11 6.55 7.04
C SER A 201 -7.07 8.05 7.34
N PRO A 202 -6.31 8.87 6.60
CA PRO A 202 -6.20 10.30 6.86
C PRO A 202 -7.45 11.04 6.40
N LEU A 203 -7.86 12.05 7.16
CA LEU A 203 -8.80 13.06 6.69
C LEU A 203 -8.04 14.11 5.88
N LYS A 204 -8.28 14.17 4.60
CA LYS A 204 -7.54 14.57 3.41
C LYS A 204 -6.48 13.52 3.05
N SER A 205 -6.73 12.90 1.92
CA SER A 205 -5.89 11.83 1.37
C SER A 205 -4.42 12.21 1.26
N LEU A 206 -3.56 11.23 1.42
CA LEU A 206 -2.12 11.31 1.19
C LEU A 206 -1.72 10.64 -0.13
N SER A 207 -2.68 9.97 -0.76
CA SER A 207 -2.51 9.35 -2.06
C SER A 207 -3.82 9.30 -2.83
N LEU A 208 -3.74 9.03 -4.12
CA LEU A 208 -4.87 8.76 -5.01
C LEU A 208 -4.74 7.37 -5.59
N HIS A 209 -5.82 6.61 -5.55
CA HIS A 209 -5.97 5.37 -6.28
C HIS A 209 -6.45 5.69 -7.71
N LEU A 210 -5.64 5.39 -8.71
CA LEU A 210 -5.88 5.78 -10.09
C LEU A 210 -6.81 4.81 -10.83
N THR A 211 -6.80 3.52 -10.46
CA THR A 211 -7.74 2.54 -10.99
C THR A 211 -9.14 2.89 -10.54
N ASN A 212 -10.07 2.92 -11.50
CA ASN A 212 -11.47 3.29 -11.23
C ASN A 212 -11.62 4.66 -10.52
N ILE A 213 -10.85 5.65 -10.95
CA ILE A 213 -10.78 6.98 -10.30
C ILE A 213 -12.14 7.63 -10.05
N ASN A 214 -13.14 7.33 -10.88
CA ASN A 214 -14.51 7.83 -10.73
C ASN A 214 -15.42 6.94 -9.86
N SER A 215 -14.88 5.87 -9.28
CA SER A 215 -15.62 4.98 -8.38
C SER A 215 -15.54 5.45 -6.94
N SER A 216 -16.32 4.80 -6.06
CA SER A 216 -16.23 5.01 -4.61
C SER A 216 -14.91 4.63 -3.98
N TYR A 217 -14.03 3.96 -4.72
CA TYR A 217 -12.68 3.53 -4.32
C TYR A 217 -11.56 4.32 -5.01
N GLY A 218 -11.90 5.30 -5.83
CA GLY A 218 -10.96 6.07 -6.63
C GLY A 218 -10.67 7.44 -6.06
N LEU A 219 -11.23 8.46 -6.71
CA LEU A 219 -10.94 9.86 -6.43
C LEU A 219 -11.34 10.28 -5.02
N SER A 220 -10.36 10.66 -4.25
CA SER A 220 -10.55 11.18 -2.90
C SER A 220 -11.23 12.56 -2.94
N PRO A 221 -12.07 12.89 -1.93
CA PRO A 221 -12.70 14.20 -1.84
C PRO A 221 -11.69 15.35 -1.86
N PHE A 222 -12.09 16.46 -2.48
CA PHE A 222 -11.31 17.71 -2.51
C PHE A 222 -9.97 17.65 -3.24
N ILE A 223 -9.76 16.68 -4.12
CA ILE A 223 -8.55 16.54 -4.91
C ILE A 223 -8.85 16.76 -6.39
N ASP A 224 -8.20 17.73 -7.00
CA ASP A 224 -8.16 17.92 -8.44
C ASP A 224 -7.01 17.11 -9.04
N TYR A 225 -7.31 15.84 -9.41
CA TYR A 225 -6.30 14.94 -9.96
C TYR A 225 -5.76 15.40 -11.33
N LYS A 226 -6.56 16.12 -12.12
CA LYS A 226 -6.12 16.61 -13.41
C LYS A 226 -5.04 17.68 -13.24
N LYS A 227 -5.25 18.60 -12.30
CA LYS A 227 -4.25 19.59 -11.93
C LYS A 227 -2.97 18.93 -11.42
N LEU A 228 -3.08 17.94 -10.50
CA LEU A 228 -1.93 17.19 -9.99
C LEU A 228 -1.18 16.47 -11.12
N TRP A 229 -1.91 15.88 -12.06
CA TRP A 229 -1.31 15.21 -13.21
C TRP A 229 -0.52 16.19 -14.08
N GLU A 230 -1.11 17.33 -14.41
CA GLU A 230 -0.44 18.37 -15.23
C GLU A 230 0.80 18.96 -14.53
N GLU A 231 0.72 19.22 -13.21
CA GLU A 231 1.83 19.73 -12.42
C GLU A 231 3.02 18.77 -12.32
N ASN A 232 2.78 17.48 -12.54
CA ASN A 232 3.79 16.43 -12.38
C ASN A 232 4.14 15.73 -13.71
N LYS A 233 3.65 16.20 -14.83
CA LYS A 233 4.10 15.74 -16.16
C LYS A 233 5.59 16.00 -16.32
N ILE A 234 6.31 14.95 -16.67
CA ILE A 234 7.68 15.08 -17.16
C ILE A 234 7.56 15.50 -18.62
N TYR A 235 7.93 16.72 -18.92
CA TYR A 235 8.09 17.16 -20.29
C TYR A 235 9.46 16.63 -20.77
N ASP A 236 9.44 15.84 -21.85
CA ASP A 236 10.65 15.38 -22.56
C ASP A 236 11.41 16.55 -23.20
#